data_3c17ccf6bd9da85d1b155e7b6232ce16
#
_entry.id   3c17ccf6bd9da85d1b155e7b6232ce16
#
_cell.length_a   1.000
_cell.length_b   1.000
_cell.length_c   1.000
_cell.angle_alpha   90.00
_cell.angle_beta   90.00
_cell.angle_gamma   90.00
#
_symmetry.space_group_name_H-M   'P 1'
#
loop_
_entity.id
_entity.type
_entity.pdbx_description
1 polymer ?
#
loop_
_entity_poly.entity_id
_entity_poly.type
_entity_poly.pdbx_seq_one_letter_code
_entity_poly.pdbx_strand_id
1 'polypeptide(L)'
;MNVAIVGASGAVGQEFLRVLAERDFPIDNLLLFGSARSAGTKYTFRGKEYTVKLLQHNDDFKDVDIAFTSAGAGTSKEYLETITKYGAVMIDNSSAFRMDDDVPLVVPECNAADALNRPRGVIANPNCTTIMMVVALQAIEKLSHIKRVHVSSYQAASGAGQAAMDELIEQYRQALAGDPVKVEKFAYQLAFNVIPQIDVFQENGYTKEEMKMYHETKKIMHTDCLTSATCVRVPSLRSHSEAIWLETEEPVSVEAAREAIASGEGLVLMDNPEKKESPMPLFLAGKDAVYVGRIRKDLANPNGLTLWLVSDQIRKGAALNAVQIAEYLIKVGNVK
;
A
#
# COMPACT_ATOMS: atom_id res chain seq x y z
N MET A 1 18.15 -15.01 8.29
CA MET A 1 18.32 -14.11 7.11
C MET A 1 18.87 -12.76 7.55
N ASN A 2 19.63 -12.11 6.70
CA ASN A 2 20.13 -10.75 6.91
C ASN A 2 19.20 -9.77 6.18
N VAL A 3 18.55 -8.91 6.94
CA VAL A 3 17.53 -7.98 6.43
C VAL A 3 18.01 -6.54 6.58
N ALA A 4 17.80 -5.73 5.56
CA ALA A 4 18.01 -4.29 5.60
C ALA A 4 16.68 -3.52 5.46
N ILE A 5 16.56 -2.40 6.16
CA ILE A 5 15.46 -1.45 6.00
C ILE A 5 16.06 -0.09 5.63
N VAL A 6 15.78 0.38 4.42
CA VAL A 6 16.19 1.70 3.93
C VAL A 6 15.02 2.67 4.08
N GLY A 7 15.23 3.77 4.79
CA GLY A 7 14.18 4.68 5.21
C GLY A 7 13.56 4.27 6.56
N ALA A 8 14.35 3.64 7.43
CA ALA A 8 13.89 3.07 8.69
C ALA A 8 13.17 4.05 9.63
N SER A 9 13.49 5.34 9.58
CA SER A 9 12.89 6.39 10.42
C SER A 9 11.56 6.93 9.91
N GLY A 10 11.14 6.55 8.69
CA GLY A 10 9.85 6.93 8.11
C GLY A 10 8.68 6.13 8.70
N ALA A 11 7.44 6.59 8.45
CA ALA A 11 6.24 5.90 8.94
C ALA A 11 6.18 4.43 8.48
N VAL A 12 6.47 4.16 7.22
CA VAL A 12 6.51 2.78 6.67
C VAL A 12 7.73 2.02 7.21
N GLY A 13 8.89 2.68 7.37
CA GLY A 13 10.08 2.05 7.97
C GLY A 13 9.84 1.55 9.39
N GLN A 14 9.13 2.34 10.19
CA GLN A 14 8.73 1.95 11.54
C GLN A 14 7.67 0.83 11.53
N GLU A 15 6.78 0.84 10.54
CA GLU A 15 5.80 -0.24 10.38
C GLU A 15 6.45 -1.55 9.93
N PHE A 16 7.52 -1.51 9.11
CA PHE A 16 8.32 -2.71 8.82
C PHE A 16 8.82 -3.38 10.10
N LEU A 17 9.39 -2.61 11.04
CA LEU A 17 9.86 -3.16 12.31
C LEU A 17 8.73 -3.86 13.08
N ARG A 18 7.52 -3.26 13.11
CA ARG A 18 6.36 -3.86 13.78
C ARG A 18 5.89 -5.13 13.09
N VAL A 19 5.66 -5.07 11.77
CA VAL A 19 5.14 -6.20 10.99
C VAL A 19 6.13 -7.38 11.01
N LEU A 20 7.42 -7.12 10.84
CA LEU A 20 8.46 -8.16 10.90
C LEU A 20 8.52 -8.83 12.29
N ALA A 21 8.29 -8.06 13.38
CA ALA A 21 8.25 -8.60 14.73
C ALA A 21 6.97 -9.42 14.97
N GLU A 22 5.81 -8.90 14.60
CA GLU A 22 4.50 -9.54 14.79
C GLU A 22 4.35 -10.85 13.99
N ARG A 23 4.97 -10.92 12.82
CA ARG A 23 4.94 -12.10 11.93
C ARG A 23 6.08 -13.08 12.20
N ASP A 24 6.88 -12.82 13.22
CA ASP A 24 8.05 -13.63 13.56
C ASP A 24 8.97 -13.93 12.36
N PHE A 25 9.15 -12.90 11.51
CA PHE A 25 9.96 -13.00 10.28
C PHE A 25 11.39 -13.49 10.61
N PRO A 26 11.98 -14.43 9.86
CA PRO A 26 13.27 -15.07 10.20
C PRO A 26 14.46 -14.11 9.98
N ILE A 27 14.82 -13.32 10.99
CA ILE A 27 15.91 -12.34 10.95
C ILE A 27 17.03 -12.77 11.89
N ASP A 28 18.22 -13.03 11.34
CA ASP A 28 19.45 -13.23 12.11
C ASP A 28 20.15 -11.89 12.37
N ASN A 29 20.24 -11.05 11.32
CA ASN A 29 20.82 -9.71 11.40
C ASN A 29 19.89 -8.67 10.76
N LEU A 30 19.75 -7.53 11.44
CA LEU A 30 18.97 -6.40 10.95
C LEU A 30 19.88 -5.19 10.78
N LEU A 31 19.80 -4.55 9.61
CA LEU A 31 20.48 -3.30 9.29
C LEU A 31 19.46 -2.21 9.02
N LEU A 32 19.62 -1.06 9.65
CA LEU A 32 18.75 0.10 9.46
C LEU A 32 19.54 1.21 8.76
N PHE A 33 18.96 1.75 7.68
CA PHE A 33 19.57 2.83 6.92
C PHE A 33 18.64 4.04 6.81
N GLY A 34 19.22 5.22 6.76
CA GLY A 34 18.50 6.48 6.59
C GLY A 34 19.39 7.59 6.04
N SER A 35 18.81 8.78 5.91
CA SER A 35 19.55 9.99 5.52
C SER A 35 20.42 10.52 6.66
N ALA A 36 21.28 11.50 6.36
CA ALA A 36 22.11 12.17 7.36
C ALA A 36 21.29 12.72 8.55
N ARG A 37 20.04 13.12 8.33
CA ARG A 37 19.14 13.62 9.40
C ARG A 37 18.75 12.53 10.41
N SER A 38 18.68 11.28 9.98
CA SER A 38 18.23 10.17 10.82
C SER A 38 19.36 9.22 11.23
N ALA A 39 20.54 9.34 10.64
CA ALA A 39 21.71 8.55 11.02
C ALA A 39 22.05 8.77 12.51
N GLY A 40 22.38 7.69 13.22
CA GLY A 40 22.60 7.69 14.66
C GLY A 40 21.37 7.52 15.53
N THR A 41 20.14 7.67 14.96
CA THR A 41 18.90 7.36 15.70
C THR A 41 18.84 5.87 16.01
N LYS A 42 18.31 5.54 17.18
CA LYS A 42 18.22 4.16 17.65
C LYS A 42 16.77 3.71 17.72
N TYR A 43 16.53 2.47 17.31
CA TYR A 43 15.22 1.82 17.39
C TYR A 43 15.34 0.45 18.01
N THR A 44 14.33 0.06 18.79
CA THR A 44 14.26 -1.27 19.39
C THR A 44 13.50 -2.23 18.50
N PHE A 45 14.10 -3.38 18.20
CA PHE A 45 13.46 -4.49 17.50
C PHE A 45 13.68 -5.78 18.29
N ARG A 46 12.60 -6.48 18.66
CA ARG A 46 12.64 -7.71 19.48
C ARG A 46 13.54 -7.58 20.72
N GLY A 47 13.43 -6.45 21.42
CA GLY A 47 14.20 -6.19 22.65
C GLY A 47 15.67 -5.80 22.48
N LYS A 48 16.18 -5.77 21.23
CA LYS A 48 17.55 -5.34 20.92
C LYS A 48 17.53 -3.96 20.25
N GLU A 49 18.51 -3.13 20.59
CA GLU A 49 18.69 -1.79 20.02
C GLU A 49 19.50 -1.85 18.72
N TYR A 50 19.04 -1.15 17.69
CA TYR A 50 19.67 -1.02 16.39
C TYR A 50 19.85 0.46 16.04
N THR A 51 21.03 0.83 15.59
CA THR A 51 21.34 2.20 15.19
C THR A 51 21.16 2.37 13.68
N VAL A 52 20.49 3.44 13.29
CA VAL A 52 20.34 3.80 11.87
C VAL A 52 21.70 4.26 11.33
N LYS A 53 22.19 3.58 10.30
CA LYS A 53 23.37 3.96 9.54
C LYS A 53 23.02 4.99 8.47
N LEU A 54 23.99 5.83 8.10
CA LEU A 54 23.88 6.66 6.91
C LEU A 54 23.89 5.77 5.66
N LEU A 55 22.88 5.93 4.78
CA LEU A 55 22.87 5.26 3.49
C LEU A 55 23.97 5.83 2.59
N GLN A 56 24.87 4.99 2.10
CA GLN A 56 26.04 5.36 1.29
C GLN A 56 26.33 4.30 0.23
N HIS A 57 27.06 4.68 -0.82
CA HIS A 57 27.60 3.74 -1.80
C HIS A 57 28.86 3.05 -1.22
N ASN A 58 28.60 1.93 -0.53
CA ASN A 58 29.64 1.12 0.10
C ASN A 58 29.23 -0.36 0.08
N ASP A 59 29.94 -1.21 0.82
CA ASP A 59 29.71 -2.65 0.86
C ASP A 59 28.82 -3.11 2.04
N ASP A 60 28.03 -2.22 2.66
CA ASP A 60 27.14 -2.55 3.78
C ASP A 60 26.06 -3.59 3.41
N PHE A 61 25.74 -3.75 2.10
CA PHE A 61 24.77 -4.71 1.61
C PHE A 61 25.35 -6.08 1.21
N LYS A 62 26.66 -6.31 1.46
CA LYS A 62 27.36 -7.52 1.00
C LYS A 62 26.74 -8.83 1.46
N ASP A 63 26.26 -8.86 2.70
CA ASP A 63 25.67 -10.06 3.31
C ASP A 63 24.14 -9.93 3.49
N VAL A 64 23.49 -8.96 2.84
CA VAL A 64 22.06 -8.75 2.92
C VAL A 64 21.34 -9.69 1.96
N ASP A 65 20.33 -10.40 2.46
CA ASP A 65 19.47 -11.26 1.64
C ASP A 65 18.26 -10.48 1.07
N ILE A 66 17.61 -9.66 1.91
CA ILE A 66 16.44 -8.85 1.54
C ILE A 66 16.61 -7.42 2.04
N ALA A 67 16.36 -6.44 1.17
CA ALA A 67 16.32 -5.03 1.50
C ALA A 67 14.93 -4.44 1.24
N PHE A 68 14.22 -4.06 2.29
CA PHE A 68 12.98 -3.28 2.20
C PHE A 68 13.31 -1.81 2.06
N THR A 69 12.83 -1.15 1.00
CA THR A 69 13.13 0.26 0.75
C THR A 69 11.86 1.12 0.79
N SER A 70 11.90 2.20 1.55
CA SER A 70 10.84 3.21 1.66
C SER A 70 11.44 4.60 1.92
N ALA A 71 12.28 5.05 0.98
CA ALA A 71 13.03 6.31 1.08
C ALA A 71 12.75 7.28 -0.08
N GLY A 72 11.72 6.99 -0.89
CA GLY A 72 11.32 7.78 -2.05
C GLY A 72 12.00 7.35 -3.35
N ALA A 73 11.37 7.68 -4.49
CA ALA A 73 11.77 7.20 -5.81
C ALA A 73 13.20 7.61 -6.22
N GLY A 74 13.63 8.81 -5.85
CA GLY A 74 15.01 9.27 -6.13
C GLY A 74 16.04 8.37 -5.46
N THR A 75 15.89 8.14 -4.17
CA THR A 75 16.78 7.26 -3.39
C THR A 75 16.75 5.83 -3.91
N SER A 76 15.58 5.30 -4.24
CA SER A 76 15.46 3.93 -4.78
C SER A 76 16.23 3.78 -6.09
N LYS A 77 16.12 4.76 -7.00
CA LYS A 77 16.87 4.75 -8.27
C LYS A 77 18.37 4.88 -8.06
N GLU A 78 18.78 5.79 -7.18
CA GLU A 78 20.20 6.06 -6.89
C GLU A 78 20.89 4.84 -6.28
N TYR A 79 20.22 4.13 -5.37
CA TYR A 79 20.85 3.05 -4.61
C TYR A 79 20.54 1.63 -5.10
N LEU A 80 19.75 1.45 -6.16
CA LEU A 80 19.41 0.12 -6.68
C LEU A 80 20.64 -0.76 -6.88
N GLU A 81 21.62 -0.28 -7.64
CA GLU A 81 22.83 -1.04 -7.94
C GLU A 81 23.67 -1.34 -6.67
N THR A 82 23.73 -0.40 -5.74
CA THR A 82 24.43 -0.59 -4.47
C THR A 82 23.78 -1.67 -3.63
N ILE A 83 22.45 -1.67 -3.54
CA ILE A 83 21.69 -2.63 -2.74
C ILE A 83 21.77 -4.03 -3.36
N THR A 84 21.63 -4.14 -4.68
CA THR A 84 21.53 -5.43 -5.38
C THR A 84 22.92 -6.01 -5.79
N LYS A 85 23.99 -5.24 -5.65
CA LYS A 85 25.34 -5.58 -6.08
C LYS A 85 25.79 -6.99 -5.68
N TYR A 86 25.43 -7.42 -4.50
CA TYR A 86 25.85 -8.72 -3.92
C TYR A 86 24.73 -9.76 -3.91
N GLY A 87 23.63 -9.52 -4.63
CA GLY A 87 22.52 -10.46 -4.77
C GLY A 87 21.37 -10.26 -3.79
N ALA A 88 21.38 -9.19 -2.98
CA ALA A 88 20.22 -8.84 -2.16
C ALA A 88 18.98 -8.59 -3.05
N VAL A 89 17.82 -9.09 -2.62
CA VAL A 89 16.55 -8.75 -3.23
C VAL A 89 16.03 -7.45 -2.65
N MET A 90 15.89 -6.42 -3.49
CA MET A 90 15.30 -5.14 -3.11
C MET A 90 13.78 -5.21 -3.28
N ILE A 91 13.00 -4.95 -2.23
CA ILE A 91 11.55 -4.79 -2.31
C ILE A 91 11.24 -3.32 -2.05
N ASP A 92 10.83 -2.62 -3.12
CA ASP A 92 10.73 -1.15 -3.14
C ASP A 92 9.31 -0.64 -3.04
N ASN A 93 9.03 0.14 -1.99
CA ASN A 93 7.73 0.80 -1.77
C ASN A 93 7.53 2.09 -2.58
N SER A 94 8.59 2.60 -3.21
CA SER A 94 8.47 3.82 -3.99
C SER A 94 7.79 3.59 -5.36
N SER A 95 7.52 4.66 -6.07
CA SER A 95 7.01 4.58 -7.45
C SER A 95 8.12 4.44 -8.50
N ALA A 96 9.38 4.23 -8.10
CA ALA A 96 10.54 4.32 -8.97
C ALA A 96 10.51 3.35 -10.15
N PHE A 97 10.05 2.13 -9.92
CA PHE A 97 10.19 1.01 -10.85
C PHE A 97 8.86 0.32 -11.21
N ARG A 98 7.74 0.79 -10.67
CA ARG A 98 6.44 0.10 -10.78
C ARG A 98 6.01 -0.20 -12.20
N MET A 99 6.32 0.70 -13.14
CA MET A 99 5.92 0.58 -14.54
C MET A 99 7.05 0.15 -15.47
N ASP A 100 8.24 -0.18 -14.94
CA ASP A 100 9.33 -0.74 -15.72
C ASP A 100 8.98 -2.19 -16.12
N ASP A 101 9.11 -2.54 -17.40
CA ASP A 101 8.70 -3.86 -17.93
C ASP A 101 9.53 -5.01 -17.34
N ASP A 102 10.76 -4.74 -16.97
CA ASP A 102 11.71 -5.69 -16.38
C ASP A 102 11.69 -5.73 -14.85
N VAL A 103 10.69 -5.08 -14.21
CA VAL A 103 10.49 -5.09 -12.76
C VAL A 103 9.08 -5.61 -12.43
N PRO A 104 8.94 -6.71 -11.69
CA PRO A 104 7.63 -7.20 -11.27
C PRO A 104 6.99 -6.24 -10.25
N LEU A 105 5.68 -6.05 -10.41
CA LEU A 105 4.82 -5.27 -9.52
C LEU A 105 3.89 -6.25 -8.80
N VAL A 106 4.06 -6.47 -7.49
CA VAL A 106 3.53 -7.66 -6.84
C VAL A 106 2.58 -7.36 -5.70
N VAL A 107 1.41 -8.00 -5.75
CA VAL A 107 0.47 -8.21 -4.64
C VAL A 107 0.30 -9.71 -4.46
N PRO A 108 0.80 -10.32 -3.38
CA PRO A 108 0.86 -11.78 -3.25
C PRO A 108 -0.46 -12.50 -3.46
N GLU A 109 -1.58 -11.93 -3.06
CA GLU A 109 -2.93 -12.50 -3.25
C GLU A 109 -3.37 -12.54 -4.73
N CYS A 110 -2.68 -11.77 -5.60
CA CYS A 110 -3.01 -11.67 -7.02
C CYS A 110 -1.98 -12.39 -7.90
N ASN A 111 -0.69 -12.07 -7.74
CA ASN A 111 0.36 -12.43 -8.69
C ASN A 111 1.71 -12.75 -8.02
N ALA A 112 1.72 -13.45 -6.88
CA ALA A 112 2.94 -13.77 -6.13
C ALA A 112 4.08 -14.33 -6.99
N ALA A 113 3.75 -15.18 -8.00
CA ALA A 113 4.73 -15.83 -8.86
C ALA A 113 5.56 -14.84 -9.71
N ASP A 114 5.04 -13.66 -10.00
CA ASP A 114 5.77 -12.62 -10.75
C ASP A 114 7.05 -12.21 -10.03
N ALA A 115 7.08 -12.29 -8.69
CA ALA A 115 8.25 -11.99 -7.87
C ALA A 115 9.49 -12.83 -8.23
N LEU A 116 9.30 -13.96 -8.89
CA LEU A 116 10.40 -14.85 -9.30
C LEU A 116 11.16 -14.33 -10.52
N ASN A 117 10.52 -13.51 -11.36
CA ASN A 117 11.14 -12.89 -12.52
C ASN A 117 11.55 -11.44 -12.22
N ARG A 118 12.73 -11.25 -11.67
CA ARG A 118 13.29 -9.95 -11.28
C ARG A 118 14.73 -9.76 -11.76
N PRO A 119 14.96 -9.61 -13.06
CA PRO A 119 16.31 -9.57 -13.63
C PRO A 119 17.20 -8.46 -13.06
N ARG A 120 16.61 -7.38 -12.55
CA ARG A 120 17.33 -6.27 -11.88
C ARG A 120 17.49 -6.45 -10.37
N GLY A 121 17.08 -7.58 -9.79
CA GLY A 121 17.13 -7.82 -8.35
C GLY A 121 16.13 -6.99 -7.53
N VAL A 122 15.23 -6.26 -8.17
CA VAL A 122 14.21 -5.43 -7.52
C VAL A 122 12.80 -5.92 -7.82
N ILE A 123 11.93 -5.84 -6.80
CA ILE A 123 10.49 -6.06 -6.87
C ILE A 123 9.81 -4.77 -6.45
N ALA A 124 8.89 -4.26 -7.25
CA ALA A 124 8.12 -3.08 -6.90
C ALA A 124 6.90 -3.46 -6.05
N ASN A 125 6.72 -2.75 -4.94
CA ASN A 125 5.53 -2.79 -4.11
C ASN A 125 4.55 -1.72 -4.61
N PRO A 126 3.29 -2.07 -4.93
CA PRO A 126 2.37 -1.15 -5.61
C PRO A 126 1.93 0.04 -4.75
N ASN A 127 1.15 0.91 -5.37
CA ASN A 127 0.46 2.00 -4.70
C ASN A 127 -0.55 1.46 -3.67
N CYS A 128 -0.67 2.14 -2.54
CA CYS A 128 -1.47 1.68 -1.40
C CYS A 128 -2.96 1.50 -1.72
N THR A 129 -3.55 2.40 -2.50
CA THR A 129 -4.94 2.28 -2.96
C THR A 129 -5.08 1.15 -3.98
N THR A 130 -4.13 1.01 -4.91
CA THR A 130 -4.13 -0.11 -5.86
C THR A 130 -4.09 -1.46 -5.15
N ILE A 131 -3.21 -1.63 -4.14
CA ILE A 131 -3.10 -2.91 -3.41
C ILE A 131 -4.43 -3.33 -2.82
N MET A 132 -5.09 -2.45 -2.05
CA MET A 132 -6.34 -2.82 -1.37
C MET A 132 -7.47 -3.09 -2.38
N MET A 133 -7.52 -2.36 -3.48
CA MET A 133 -8.48 -2.56 -4.54
C MET A 133 -8.29 -3.91 -5.23
N VAL A 134 -7.10 -4.23 -5.72
CA VAL A 134 -6.87 -5.46 -6.49
C VAL A 134 -7.04 -6.74 -5.67
N VAL A 135 -6.77 -6.71 -4.36
CA VAL A 135 -7.04 -7.85 -3.47
C VAL A 135 -8.55 -8.17 -3.46
N ALA A 136 -9.41 -7.16 -3.39
CA ALA A 136 -10.86 -7.36 -3.45
C ALA A 136 -11.34 -7.73 -4.86
N LEU A 137 -10.80 -7.08 -5.90
CA LEU A 137 -11.14 -7.37 -7.29
C LEU A 137 -10.78 -8.81 -7.67
N GLN A 138 -9.64 -9.32 -7.21
CA GLN A 138 -9.18 -10.68 -7.51
C GLN A 138 -10.16 -11.77 -7.05
N ALA A 139 -10.88 -11.54 -5.97
CA ALA A 139 -11.91 -12.48 -5.52
C ALA A 139 -13.12 -12.50 -6.47
N ILE A 140 -13.50 -11.35 -7.02
CA ILE A 140 -14.62 -11.23 -7.98
C ILE A 140 -14.20 -11.70 -9.37
N GLU A 141 -12.98 -11.40 -9.81
CA GLU A 141 -12.43 -11.82 -11.10
C GLU A 141 -12.48 -13.34 -11.30
N LYS A 142 -12.33 -14.12 -10.23
CA LYS A 142 -12.47 -15.59 -10.26
C LYS A 142 -13.89 -16.07 -10.57
N LEU A 143 -14.90 -15.23 -10.38
CA LEU A 143 -16.31 -15.54 -10.67
C LEU A 143 -16.69 -15.14 -12.08
N SER A 144 -16.24 -13.97 -12.52
CA SER A 144 -16.49 -13.43 -13.87
C SER A 144 -15.47 -12.33 -14.15
N HIS A 145 -14.97 -12.26 -15.37
CA HIS A 145 -14.03 -11.23 -15.80
C HIS A 145 -14.57 -9.81 -15.57
N ILE A 146 -13.74 -8.97 -14.93
CA ILE A 146 -14.07 -7.58 -14.63
C ILE A 146 -13.68 -6.70 -15.83
N LYS A 147 -14.66 -6.13 -16.49
CA LYS A 147 -14.48 -5.27 -17.68
C LYS A 147 -14.12 -3.83 -17.31
N ARG A 148 -14.77 -3.31 -16.26
CA ARG A 148 -14.61 -1.91 -15.83
C ARG A 148 -14.69 -1.77 -14.33
N VAL A 149 -13.91 -0.81 -13.82
CA VAL A 149 -13.94 -0.36 -12.43
C VAL A 149 -14.00 1.17 -12.39
N HIS A 150 -14.96 1.71 -11.67
CA HIS A 150 -14.94 3.10 -11.20
C HIS A 150 -14.71 3.09 -9.70
N VAL A 151 -13.71 3.83 -9.25
CA VAL A 151 -13.35 3.87 -7.85
C VAL A 151 -13.20 5.31 -7.36
N SER A 152 -13.77 5.60 -6.20
CA SER A 152 -13.48 6.81 -5.44
C SER A 152 -12.73 6.41 -4.18
N SER A 153 -11.49 6.88 -4.03
CA SER A 153 -10.71 6.63 -2.82
C SER A 153 -10.86 7.76 -1.81
N TYR A 154 -10.94 7.40 -0.55
CA TYR A 154 -10.99 8.31 0.61
C TYR A 154 -9.72 8.07 1.42
N GLN A 155 -8.68 8.86 1.13
CA GLN A 155 -7.32 8.60 1.60
C GLN A 155 -6.98 9.41 2.83
N ALA A 156 -6.57 8.71 3.87
CA ALA A 156 -6.15 9.29 5.14
C ALA A 156 -4.85 10.12 5.03
N ALA A 157 -4.65 11.03 5.97
CA ALA A 157 -3.47 11.89 6.06
C ALA A 157 -2.15 11.11 6.11
N SER A 158 -2.13 9.94 6.74
CA SER A 158 -0.96 9.07 6.87
C SER A 158 -0.34 8.63 5.54
N GLY A 159 -1.09 8.63 4.44
CA GLY A 159 -0.56 8.41 3.09
C GLY A 159 0.48 9.46 2.65
N ALA A 160 0.45 10.66 3.26
CA ALA A 160 1.46 11.70 3.09
C ALA A 160 2.53 11.72 4.20
N GLY A 161 2.55 10.69 5.06
CA GLY A 161 3.55 10.50 6.11
C GLY A 161 3.20 11.09 7.47
N GLN A 162 4.10 10.92 8.46
CA GLN A 162 3.88 11.34 9.84
C GLN A 162 3.59 12.83 9.96
N ALA A 163 4.36 13.67 9.28
CA ALA A 163 4.20 15.13 9.34
C ALA A 163 2.80 15.59 8.86
N ALA A 164 2.16 14.86 7.94
CA ALA A 164 0.81 15.16 7.49
C ALA A 164 -0.26 14.76 8.53
N MET A 165 -0.04 13.69 9.28
CA MET A 165 -0.90 13.34 10.41
C MET A 165 -0.80 14.38 11.53
N ASP A 166 0.41 14.81 11.86
CA ASP A 166 0.68 15.83 12.87
C ASP A 166 0.03 17.17 12.49
N GLU A 167 0.16 17.57 11.21
CA GLU A 167 -0.49 18.76 10.68
C GLU A 167 -2.01 18.67 10.75
N LEU A 168 -2.63 17.54 10.42
CA LEU A 168 -4.08 17.37 10.54
C LEU A 168 -4.57 17.55 11.98
N ILE A 169 -3.86 16.98 12.95
CA ILE A 169 -4.18 17.14 14.37
C ILE A 169 -4.08 18.62 14.79
N GLU A 170 -3.02 19.29 14.35
CA GLU A 170 -2.81 20.69 14.66
C GLU A 170 -3.84 21.60 13.99
N GLN A 171 -4.21 21.32 12.74
CA GLN A 171 -5.29 22.03 12.04
C GLN A 171 -6.62 21.93 12.82
N TYR A 172 -6.96 20.75 13.37
CA TYR A 172 -8.15 20.62 14.22
C TYR A 172 -8.06 21.47 15.50
N ARG A 173 -6.90 21.49 16.17
CA ARG A 173 -6.69 22.31 17.37
C ARG A 173 -6.87 23.80 17.07
N GLN A 174 -6.22 24.28 16.01
CA GLN A 174 -6.30 25.69 15.58
C GLN A 174 -7.72 26.08 15.20
N ALA A 175 -8.39 25.27 14.34
CA ALA A 175 -9.75 25.56 13.90
C ALA A 175 -10.76 25.59 15.06
N LEU A 176 -10.66 24.68 16.03
CA LEU A 176 -11.53 24.65 17.20
C LEU A 176 -11.25 25.78 18.19
N ALA A 177 -10.01 26.26 18.24
CA ALA A 177 -9.64 27.43 19.04
C ALA A 177 -10.03 28.77 18.41
N GLY A 178 -10.42 28.76 17.11
CA GLY A 178 -10.67 29.98 16.34
C GLY A 178 -9.39 30.67 15.87
N ASP A 179 -8.26 29.96 15.91
CA ASP A 179 -6.96 30.45 15.44
C ASP A 179 -6.82 30.28 13.92
N PRO A 180 -5.92 31.06 13.29
CA PRO A 180 -5.58 30.85 11.87
C PRO A 180 -4.98 29.46 11.65
N VAL A 181 -5.58 28.68 10.73
CA VAL A 181 -5.12 27.33 10.41
C VAL A 181 -3.91 27.37 9.49
N LYS A 182 -2.81 26.75 9.91
CA LYS A 182 -1.59 26.61 9.09
C LYS A 182 -1.73 25.42 8.14
N VAL A 183 -1.31 25.60 6.90
CA VAL A 183 -1.30 24.59 5.83
C VAL A 183 0.11 24.50 5.26
N GLU A 184 0.79 23.38 5.43
CA GLU A 184 2.18 23.17 5.02
C GLU A 184 2.38 21.93 4.14
N LYS A 185 1.71 20.81 4.46
CA LYS A 185 1.83 19.51 3.77
C LYS A 185 0.74 19.28 2.75
N PHE A 186 -0.45 19.75 3.01
CA PHE A 186 -1.58 19.65 2.10
C PHE A 186 -1.69 20.88 1.20
N ALA A 187 -2.43 20.77 0.09
CA ALA A 187 -2.70 21.90 -0.78
C ALA A 187 -3.65 22.94 -0.13
N TYR A 188 -4.52 22.45 0.77
CA TYR A 188 -5.52 23.23 1.49
C TYR A 188 -5.67 22.70 2.91
N GLN A 189 -6.36 23.46 3.77
CA GLN A 189 -6.81 22.95 5.06
C GLN A 189 -7.57 21.63 4.86
N LEU A 190 -7.15 20.58 5.59
CA LEU A 190 -7.80 19.28 5.55
C LEU A 190 -8.80 19.10 6.71
N ALA A 191 -8.53 19.67 7.88
CA ALA A 191 -9.49 19.64 8.98
C ALA A 191 -10.84 20.23 8.56
N PHE A 192 -11.93 19.46 8.76
CA PHE A 192 -13.31 19.79 8.32
C PHE A 192 -13.50 19.93 6.81
N ASN A 193 -12.63 19.32 5.99
CA ASN A 193 -12.65 19.45 4.54
C ASN A 193 -12.34 18.11 3.86
N VAL A 194 -12.63 18.02 2.56
CA VAL A 194 -12.16 16.99 1.65
C VAL A 194 -11.45 17.65 0.46
N ILE A 195 -10.32 17.09 0.03
CA ILE A 195 -9.52 17.66 -1.06
C ILE A 195 -9.55 16.66 -2.22
N PRO A 196 -10.25 16.94 -3.34
CA PRO A 196 -10.38 16.03 -4.48
C PRO A 196 -9.12 16.08 -5.38
N GLN A 197 -7.97 15.99 -4.75
CA GLN A 197 -6.67 16.00 -5.42
C GLN A 197 -5.63 15.31 -4.53
N ILE A 198 -5.01 14.27 -5.07
CA ILE A 198 -3.82 13.66 -4.48
C ILE A 198 -2.78 13.55 -5.58
N ASP A 199 -1.55 14.04 -5.30
CA ASP A 199 -0.47 14.19 -6.28
C ASP A 199 -0.80 15.28 -7.35
N VAL A 200 0.01 15.41 -8.39
CA VAL A 200 -0.09 16.43 -9.43
C VAL A 200 -1.00 16.02 -10.57
N PHE A 201 -1.72 16.97 -11.14
CA PHE A 201 -2.52 16.75 -12.34
C PHE A 201 -1.66 16.47 -13.57
N GLN A 202 -2.19 15.65 -14.48
CA GLN A 202 -1.65 15.36 -15.80
C GLN A 202 -2.49 16.06 -16.89
N GLU A 203 -2.01 16.02 -18.13
CA GLU A 203 -2.68 16.65 -19.28
C GLU A 203 -4.09 16.12 -19.55
N ASN A 204 -4.33 14.86 -19.19
CA ASN A 204 -5.66 14.22 -19.34
C ASN A 204 -6.65 14.59 -18.23
N GLY A 205 -6.30 15.47 -17.30
CA GLY A 205 -7.13 15.90 -16.18
C GLY A 205 -7.13 14.97 -14.98
N TYR A 206 -6.51 13.79 -15.06
CA TYR A 206 -6.31 12.91 -13.92
C TYR A 206 -5.06 13.29 -13.14
N THR A 207 -5.03 12.95 -11.85
CA THR A 207 -3.80 13.07 -11.06
C THR A 207 -2.89 11.86 -11.27
N LYS A 208 -1.60 11.99 -10.91
CA LYS A 208 -0.68 10.83 -10.93
C LYS A 208 -1.17 9.70 -10.02
N GLU A 209 -1.80 10.02 -8.89
CA GLU A 209 -2.34 9.01 -7.99
C GLU A 209 -3.43 8.17 -8.68
N GLU A 210 -4.33 8.81 -9.40
CA GLU A 210 -5.40 8.15 -10.16
C GLU A 210 -4.85 7.30 -11.31
N MET A 211 -3.82 7.80 -12.00
CA MET A 211 -3.17 7.05 -13.08
C MET A 211 -2.38 5.84 -12.57
N LYS A 212 -1.87 5.86 -11.33
CA LYS A 212 -1.30 4.65 -10.71
C LYS A 212 -2.35 3.55 -10.62
N MET A 213 -3.56 3.84 -10.14
CA MET A 213 -4.63 2.86 -10.07
C MET A 213 -4.98 2.29 -11.45
N TYR A 214 -4.99 3.11 -12.50
CA TYR A 214 -5.25 2.67 -13.86
C TYR A 214 -4.17 1.71 -14.40
N HIS A 215 -2.90 2.08 -14.28
CA HIS A 215 -1.81 1.30 -14.87
C HIS A 215 -1.42 0.08 -14.03
N GLU A 216 -1.33 0.26 -12.70
CA GLU A 216 -0.88 -0.77 -11.80
C GLU A 216 -1.90 -1.93 -11.72
N THR A 217 -3.22 -1.66 -11.76
CA THR A 217 -4.25 -2.70 -11.80
C THR A 217 -4.05 -3.65 -12.96
N LYS A 218 -3.82 -3.13 -14.16
CA LYS A 218 -3.58 -3.94 -15.37
C LYS A 218 -2.34 -4.83 -15.22
N LYS A 219 -1.25 -4.24 -14.70
CA LYS A 219 0.01 -4.95 -14.54
C LYS A 219 -0.07 -6.05 -13.48
N ILE A 220 -0.71 -5.78 -12.35
CA ILE A 220 -0.82 -6.75 -11.24
C ILE A 220 -1.77 -7.90 -11.58
N MET A 221 -2.94 -7.58 -12.13
CA MET A 221 -3.99 -8.57 -12.41
C MET A 221 -3.84 -9.23 -13.78
N HIS A 222 -2.86 -8.83 -14.60
CA HIS A 222 -2.69 -9.29 -15.98
C HIS A 222 -3.99 -9.18 -16.78
N THR A 223 -4.68 -8.06 -16.65
CA THR A 223 -6.03 -7.85 -17.18
C THR A 223 -6.08 -6.64 -18.14
N ASP A 224 -7.06 -6.61 -19.01
CA ASP A 224 -7.42 -5.47 -19.83
C ASP A 224 -8.49 -4.57 -19.18
N CYS A 225 -8.90 -4.86 -17.96
CA CYS A 225 -9.87 -4.10 -17.18
C CYS A 225 -9.63 -2.59 -17.25
N LEU A 226 -10.68 -1.85 -17.56
CA LEU A 226 -10.65 -0.38 -17.64
C LEU A 226 -10.97 0.22 -16.26
N THR A 227 -9.98 0.85 -15.66
CA THR A 227 -10.10 1.49 -14.33
C THR A 227 -10.15 3.00 -14.47
N SER A 228 -11.11 3.66 -13.83
CA SER A 228 -11.17 5.11 -13.68
C SER A 228 -11.30 5.47 -12.21
N ALA A 229 -10.43 6.35 -11.72
CA ALA A 229 -10.33 6.70 -10.31
C ALA A 229 -10.56 8.18 -10.05
N THR A 230 -11.12 8.51 -8.88
CA THR A 230 -11.08 9.84 -8.28
C THR A 230 -10.48 9.70 -6.88
N CYS A 231 -9.32 10.29 -6.67
CA CYS A 231 -8.59 10.19 -5.40
C CYS A 231 -8.81 11.41 -4.53
N VAL A 232 -9.39 11.21 -3.35
CA VAL A 232 -9.79 12.29 -2.42
C VAL A 232 -9.03 12.15 -1.10
N ARG A 233 -8.36 13.22 -0.66
CA ARG A 233 -7.81 13.32 0.69
C ARG A 233 -8.91 13.66 1.67
N VAL A 234 -9.07 12.86 2.72
CA VAL A 234 -10.09 13.05 3.75
C VAL A 234 -9.46 13.25 5.14
N PRO A 235 -10.18 13.90 6.07
CA PRO A 235 -9.64 14.25 7.39
C PRO A 235 -9.65 13.06 8.36
N SER A 236 -9.17 11.91 7.90
CA SER A 236 -8.89 10.71 8.68
C SER A 236 -7.38 10.57 8.89
N LEU A 237 -6.96 10.12 10.06
CA LEU A 237 -5.54 10.00 10.36
C LEU A 237 -4.90 8.81 9.66
N ARG A 238 -5.55 7.62 9.70
CA ARG A 238 -5.01 6.35 9.21
C ARG A 238 -6.12 5.49 8.62
N SER A 239 -5.78 4.57 7.76
CA SER A 239 -6.64 3.71 6.94
C SER A 239 -7.34 4.44 5.79
N HIS A 240 -7.18 3.89 4.60
CA HIS A 240 -7.88 4.35 3.41
C HIS A 240 -9.21 3.62 3.25
N SER A 241 -10.15 4.26 2.58
CA SER A 241 -11.40 3.64 2.16
C SER A 241 -11.59 3.81 0.67
N GLU A 242 -12.37 2.93 0.05
CA GLU A 242 -12.72 3.03 -1.37
C GLU A 242 -14.19 2.65 -1.58
N ALA A 243 -14.88 3.47 -2.37
CA ALA A 243 -16.17 3.12 -2.97
C ALA A 243 -15.89 2.63 -4.38
N ILE A 244 -16.23 1.37 -4.63
CA ILE A 244 -16.00 0.72 -5.92
C ILE A 244 -17.34 0.40 -6.57
N TRP A 245 -17.44 0.76 -7.83
CA TRP A 245 -18.37 0.23 -8.79
C TRP A 245 -17.60 -0.59 -9.82
N LEU A 246 -18.07 -1.80 -10.11
CA LEU A 246 -17.47 -2.66 -11.12
C LEU A 246 -18.52 -3.29 -12.03
N GLU A 247 -18.11 -3.58 -13.26
CA GLU A 247 -18.89 -4.30 -14.26
C GLU A 247 -18.15 -5.60 -14.62
N THR A 248 -18.86 -6.72 -14.52
CA THR A 248 -18.36 -8.03 -14.94
C THR A 248 -18.90 -8.43 -16.31
N GLU A 249 -18.26 -9.37 -16.96
CA GLU A 249 -18.71 -9.89 -18.26
C GLU A 249 -20.06 -10.60 -18.12
N GLU A 250 -20.16 -11.52 -17.16
CA GLU A 250 -21.39 -12.20 -16.78
C GLU A 250 -21.89 -11.70 -15.40
N PRO A 251 -23.21 -11.66 -15.16
CA PRO A 251 -23.74 -11.17 -13.89
C PRO A 251 -23.28 -12.01 -12.70
N VAL A 252 -22.70 -11.39 -11.70
CA VAL A 252 -22.32 -12.03 -10.43
C VAL A 252 -23.38 -11.70 -9.37
N SER A 253 -23.92 -12.71 -8.68
CA SER A 253 -24.88 -12.47 -7.59
C SER A 253 -24.21 -11.85 -6.37
N VAL A 254 -24.98 -11.15 -5.54
CA VAL A 254 -24.48 -10.56 -4.29
C VAL A 254 -23.98 -11.66 -3.34
N GLU A 255 -24.71 -12.77 -3.29
CA GLU A 255 -24.37 -13.93 -2.45
C GLU A 255 -23.03 -14.54 -2.88
N ALA A 256 -22.83 -14.78 -4.18
CA ALA A 256 -21.56 -15.29 -4.71
C ALA A 256 -20.40 -14.33 -4.46
N ALA A 257 -20.62 -13.02 -4.65
CA ALA A 257 -19.61 -12.01 -4.34
C ALA A 257 -19.24 -11.99 -2.85
N ARG A 258 -20.22 -12.09 -1.95
CA ARG A 258 -20.01 -12.16 -0.50
C ARG A 258 -19.23 -13.42 -0.10
N GLU A 259 -19.55 -14.56 -0.68
CA GLU A 259 -18.85 -15.82 -0.43
C GLU A 259 -17.39 -15.75 -0.92
N ALA A 260 -17.17 -15.21 -2.11
CA ALA A 260 -15.83 -15.02 -2.67
C ALA A 260 -14.96 -14.08 -1.80
N ILE A 261 -15.55 -12.99 -1.29
CA ILE A 261 -14.86 -12.08 -0.37
C ILE A 261 -14.61 -12.76 0.99
N ALA A 262 -15.59 -13.49 1.54
CA ALA A 262 -15.44 -14.14 2.83
C ALA A 262 -14.38 -15.28 2.84
N SER A 263 -14.16 -15.91 1.70
CA SER A 263 -13.17 -16.99 1.52
C SER A 263 -11.85 -16.51 0.90
N GLY A 264 -11.78 -15.24 0.49
CA GLY A 264 -10.60 -14.69 -0.19
C GLY A 264 -9.42 -14.47 0.76
N GLU A 265 -8.21 -14.80 0.30
CA GLU A 265 -6.99 -14.53 1.05
C GLU A 265 -6.80 -13.02 1.26
N GLY A 266 -6.41 -12.62 2.47
CA GLY A 266 -6.21 -11.21 2.82
C GLY A 266 -7.50 -10.39 2.96
N LEU A 267 -8.67 -11.01 2.82
CA LEU A 267 -9.99 -10.36 2.87
C LEU A 267 -10.76 -10.70 4.16
N VAL A 268 -11.57 -9.76 4.61
CA VAL A 268 -12.56 -9.95 5.68
C VAL A 268 -13.89 -9.35 5.25
N LEU A 269 -14.94 -10.18 5.18
CA LEU A 269 -16.29 -9.70 4.96
C LEU A 269 -16.83 -9.06 6.24
N MET A 270 -17.15 -7.76 6.19
CA MET A 270 -17.78 -7.00 7.26
C MET A 270 -19.00 -6.27 6.71
N ASP A 271 -20.13 -6.96 6.59
CA ASP A 271 -21.31 -6.47 5.86
C ASP A 271 -22.61 -6.98 6.46
N ASN A 272 -23.06 -6.33 7.54
CA ASN A 272 -24.33 -6.61 8.19
C ASN A 272 -25.15 -5.33 8.33
N PRO A 273 -26.03 -5.00 7.36
CA PRO A 273 -26.86 -3.79 7.39
C PRO A 273 -27.80 -3.68 8.60
N GLU A 274 -28.34 -4.81 9.07
CA GLU A 274 -29.25 -4.84 10.23
C GLU A 274 -28.56 -4.40 11.53
N LYS A 275 -27.29 -4.79 11.67
CA LYS A 275 -26.43 -4.38 12.80
C LYS A 275 -25.69 -3.07 12.54
N LYS A 276 -25.91 -2.42 11.38
CA LYS A 276 -25.15 -1.23 10.93
C LYS A 276 -23.64 -1.49 10.89
N GLU A 277 -23.23 -2.73 10.62
CA GLU A 277 -21.84 -3.15 10.59
C GLU A 277 -21.30 -3.04 9.17
N SER A 278 -20.29 -2.19 9.00
CA SER A 278 -19.56 -1.96 7.75
C SER A 278 -18.12 -1.54 8.09
N PRO A 279 -17.16 -1.73 7.17
CA PRO A 279 -15.79 -1.30 7.41
C PRO A 279 -15.67 0.21 7.59
N MET A 280 -14.96 0.64 8.64
CA MET A 280 -14.69 2.06 8.93
C MET A 280 -13.23 2.28 9.33
N PRO A 281 -12.56 3.33 8.79
CA PRO A 281 -11.13 3.60 9.03
C PRO A 281 -10.74 3.65 10.52
N LEU A 282 -11.58 4.28 11.34
CA LEU A 282 -11.30 4.46 12.78
C LEU A 282 -11.05 3.14 13.52
N PHE A 283 -11.78 2.08 13.15
CA PHE A 283 -11.74 0.79 13.86
C PHE A 283 -10.77 -0.22 13.22
N LEU A 284 -10.30 0.07 12.00
CA LEU A 284 -9.50 -0.85 11.20
C LEU A 284 -8.04 -0.42 11.04
N ALA A 285 -7.67 0.73 11.61
CA ALA A 285 -6.27 1.16 11.72
C ALA A 285 -5.45 0.11 12.50
N GLY A 286 -4.30 -0.29 11.98
CA GLY A 286 -3.44 -1.31 12.56
C GLY A 286 -3.85 -2.76 12.25
N LYS A 287 -4.86 -2.98 11.41
CA LYS A 287 -5.28 -4.33 10.97
C LYS A 287 -4.64 -4.70 9.65
N ASP A 288 -4.43 -6.01 9.43
CA ASP A 288 -3.72 -6.54 8.26
C ASP A 288 -4.60 -6.73 7.02
N ALA A 289 -5.86 -7.08 7.20
CA ALA A 289 -6.75 -7.45 6.12
C ALA A 289 -7.31 -6.24 5.35
N VAL A 290 -7.79 -6.50 4.15
CA VAL A 290 -8.72 -5.63 3.43
C VAL A 290 -10.14 -6.03 3.84
N TYR A 291 -10.85 -5.11 4.49
CA TYR A 291 -12.22 -5.31 4.96
C TYR A 291 -13.18 -4.83 3.88
N VAL A 292 -14.13 -5.67 3.51
CA VAL A 292 -15.09 -5.41 2.44
C VAL A 292 -16.51 -5.52 2.98
N GLY A 293 -17.34 -4.55 2.63
CA GLY A 293 -18.75 -4.52 2.98
C GLY A 293 -19.56 -3.70 1.98
N ARG A 294 -20.84 -3.46 2.32
CA ARG A 294 -21.76 -2.72 1.46
C ARG A 294 -21.87 -3.33 0.06
N ILE A 295 -21.75 -4.66 -0.05
CA ILE A 295 -21.85 -5.39 -1.32
C ILE A 295 -23.31 -5.43 -1.75
N ARG A 296 -23.58 -4.91 -2.93
CA ARG A 296 -24.95 -4.81 -3.49
C ARG A 296 -24.92 -4.77 -5.02
N LYS A 297 -26.04 -5.13 -5.64
CA LYS A 297 -26.25 -4.94 -7.07
C LYS A 297 -26.22 -3.45 -7.42
N ASP A 298 -25.66 -3.15 -8.57
CA ASP A 298 -25.83 -1.84 -9.18
C ASP A 298 -27.24 -1.71 -9.75
N LEU A 299 -27.87 -0.56 -9.49
CA LEU A 299 -29.21 -0.28 -10.01
C LEU A 299 -29.21 0.16 -11.48
N ALA A 300 -28.05 0.61 -11.97
CA ALA A 300 -27.90 1.15 -13.32
C ALA A 300 -27.39 0.12 -14.34
N ASN A 301 -26.76 -0.98 -13.87
CA ASN A 301 -26.18 -2.01 -14.73
C ASN A 301 -26.45 -3.42 -14.17
N PRO A 302 -27.12 -4.32 -14.94
CA PRO A 302 -27.41 -5.68 -14.49
C PRO A 302 -26.14 -6.52 -14.22
N ASN A 303 -25.03 -6.22 -14.87
CA ASN A 303 -23.73 -6.85 -14.64
C ASN A 303 -22.87 -6.08 -13.60
N GLY A 304 -23.44 -5.05 -12.98
CA GLY A 304 -22.76 -4.19 -12.03
C GLY A 304 -22.85 -4.68 -10.59
N LEU A 305 -21.77 -4.50 -9.86
CA LEU A 305 -21.69 -4.61 -8.40
C LEU A 305 -21.12 -3.33 -7.82
N THR A 306 -21.56 -2.97 -6.63
CA THR A 306 -20.94 -1.92 -5.84
C THR A 306 -20.51 -2.47 -4.49
N LEU A 307 -19.37 -2.03 -4.01
CA LEU A 307 -18.80 -2.43 -2.72
C LEU A 307 -18.02 -1.28 -2.07
N TRP A 308 -17.80 -1.42 -0.78
CA TRP A 308 -17.01 -0.51 0.02
C TRP A 308 -15.92 -1.29 0.71
N LEU A 309 -14.69 -0.79 0.66
CA LEU A 309 -13.57 -1.42 1.34
C LEU A 309 -12.75 -0.44 2.16
N VAL A 310 -12.09 -0.97 3.19
CA VAL A 310 -11.20 -0.26 4.08
C VAL A 310 -9.98 -1.12 4.36
N SER A 311 -8.79 -0.53 4.29
CA SER A 311 -7.55 -1.18 4.69
C SER A 311 -6.55 -0.17 5.26
N ASP A 312 -5.66 -0.65 6.12
CA ASP A 312 -4.58 0.17 6.62
C ASP A 312 -3.47 0.27 5.57
N GLN A 313 -3.35 1.46 4.97
CA GLN A 313 -2.44 1.71 3.86
C GLN A 313 -0.95 1.71 4.25
N ILE A 314 -0.62 1.80 5.56
CA ILE A 314 0.77 1.66 6.02
C ILE A 314 1.11 0.18 6.21
N ARG A 315 0.10 -0.66 6.55
CA ARG A 315 0.24 -2.11 6.68
C ARG A 315 0.05 -2.79 5.33
N LYS A 316 -1.16 -3.24 5.00
CA LYS A 316 -1.41 -3.95 3.74
C LYS A 316 -1.07 -3.11 2.52
N GLY A 317 -1.32 -1.82 2.55
CA GLY A 317 -0.97 -0.92 1.45
C GLY A 317 0.53 -0.62 1.29
N ALA A 318 1.40 -1.07 2.20
CA ALA A 318 2.84 -0.79 2.17
C ALA A 318 3.67 -1.89 2.83
N ALA A 319 3.96 -1.77 4.13
CA ALA A 319 4.94 -2.62 4.82
C ALA A 319 4.53 -4.10 4.82
N LEU A 320 3.27 -4.42 5.10
CA LEU A 320 2.81 -5.80 5.14
C LEU A 320 2.87 -6.46 3.76
N ASN A 321 2.42 -5.78 2.69
CA ASN A 321 2.49 -6.34 1.34
C ASN A 321 3.93 -6.67 0.94
N ALA A 322 4.87 -5.78 1.24
CA ALA A 322 6.30 -6.02 0.97
C ALA A 322 6.85 -7.20 1.80
N VAL A 323 6.45 -7.33 3.08
CA VAL A 323 6.85 -8.49 3.92
C VAL A 323 6.23 -9.78 3.38
N GLN A 324 4.97 -9.79 2.95
CA GLN A 324 4.33 -10.94 2.33
C GLN A 324 5.03 -11.37 1.02
N ILE A 325 5.52 -10.42 0.21
CA ILE A 325 6.37 -10.73 -0.96
C ILE A 325 7.63 -11.49 -0.52
N ALA A 326 8.31 -11.01 0.53
CA ALA A 326 9.49 -11.67 1.07
C ALA A 326 9.17 -13.06 1.63
N GLU A 327 8.08 -13.21 2.38
CA GLU A 327 7.59 -14.51 2.88
C GLU A 327 7.31 -15.51 1.76
N TYR A 328 6.73 -15.03 0.65
CA TYR A 328 6.53 -15.87 -0.53
C TYR A 328 7.86 -16.36 -1.11
N LEU A 329 8.85 -15.48 -1.27
CA LEU A 329 10.17 -15.84 -1.77
C LEU A 329 10.87 -16.87 -0.88
N ILE A 330 10.77 -16.73 0.44
CA ILE A 330 11.29 -17.68 1.42
C ILE A 330 10.58 -19.03 1.26
N LYS A 331 9.26 -19.03 1.23
CA LYS A 331 8.42 -20.23 1.11
C LYS A 331 8.76 -21.06 -0.13
N VAL A 332 9.11 -20.43 -1.24
CA VAL A 332 9.46 -21.12 -2.49
C VAL A 332 10.96 -21.37 -2.64
N GLY A 333 11.79 -21.03 -1.63
CA GLY A 333 13.23 -21.26 -1.64
C GLY A 333 13.99 -20.36 -2.64
N ASN A 334 13.47 -19.18 -2.96
CA ASN A 334 14.02 -18.27 -3.97
C ASN A 334 14.87 -17.13 -3.37
N VAL A 335 15.04 -17.11 -2.07
CA VAL A 335 16.03 -16.33 -1.29
C VAL A 335 16.72 -17.27 -0.33
N LYS A 336 18.01 -17.00 -0.07
CA LYS A 336 18.86 -17.89 0.78
C LYS A 336 18.44 -17.85 2.24
#